data_4fbea48ced8ec93e3d016fce10acdcfa
#
_entry.id   4fbea48ced8ec93e3d016fce10acdcfa
#
_cell.length_a   1.000
_cell.length_b   1.000
_cell.length_c   1.000
_cell.angle_alpha   90.00
_cell.angle_beta   90.00
_cell.angle_gamma   90.00
#
_symmetry.space_group_name_H-M   'P 1'
#
loop_
_entity.id
_entity.type
_entity.pdbx_description
1 polymer ?
#
loop_
_entity_poly.entity_id
_entity_poly.type
_entity_poly.pdbx_seq_one_letter_code
_entity_poly.pdbx_strand_id
1 'polypeptide(L)'
;MPTLYIDADACPVTREALDCARHAHIPCVIVGDSGHNLLKHVRTGDPTEPRDDFWVSTISVRQGQDSADFAIVCELKPGDVVVTQDMGLAAMALGRGARAIGVRGEVYDKRTIDALLLVRHAEKEARRNPRRRTSPKGGPRAFTNEDRRHFATRLRELLQEVISADG
;
A
#
# COMPACT_ATOMS: atom_id res chain seq x y z
N MET A 1 -4.55 13.67 12.49
CA MET A 1 -4.13 13.82 11.09
C MET A 1 -3.67 12.47 10.55
N PRO A 2 -4.27 12.00 9.46
CA PRO A 2 -3.90 10.71 8.86
C PRO A 2 -2.49 10.71 8.31
N THR A 3 -1.87 9.53 8.27
CA THR A 3 -0.55 9.29 7.67
C THR A 3 -0.69 8.30 6.52
N LEU A 4 0.04 8.53 5.42
CA LEU A 4 0.12 7.60 4.31
C LEU A 4 1.34 6.70 4.47
N TYR A 5 1.13 5.40 4.57
CA TYR A 5 2.19 4.38 4.58
C TYR A 5 2.32 3.74 3.21
N ILE A 6 3.53 3.62 2.71
CA ILE A 6 3.83 2.96 1.44
C ILE A 6 4.69 1.74 1.74
N ASP A 7 4.16 0.56 1.44
CA ASP A 7 4.91 -0.68 1.37
C ASP A 7 5.75 -0.66 0.09
N ALA A 8 7.05 -0.38 0.24
CA ALA A 8 7.95 -0.15 -0.88
C ALA A 8 8.35 -1.44 -1.61
N ASP A 9 8.10 -2.59 -1.01
CA ASP A 9 8.42 -3.87 -1.62
C ASP A 9 7.51 -4.12 -2.83
N ALA A 10 8.10 -4.04 -4.02
CA ALA A 10 7.38 -4.16 -5.30
C ALA A 10 6.28 -3.10 -5.54
N CYS A 11 6.45 -1.86 -5.05
CA CYS A 11 5.51 -0.77 -5.29
C CYS A 11 5.89 0.06 -6.54
N PRO A 12 5.19 -0.08 -7.67
CA PRO A 12 5.49 0.68 -8.88
C PRO A 12 4.94 2.11 -8.86
N VAL A 13 4.15 2.49 -7.85
CA VAL A 13 3.40 3.76 -7.75
C VAL A 13 3.86 4.65 -6.60
N THR A 14 5.06 4.43 -6.09
CA THR A 14 5.62 5.23 -4.98
C THR A 14 5.62 6.72 -5.30
N ARG A 15 6.00 7.09 -6.53
CA ARG A 15 6.03 8.48 -6.97
C ARG A 15 4.64 9.12 -6.97
N GLU A 16 3.68 8.42 -7.55
CA GLU A 16 2.28 8.87 -7.60
C GLU A 16 1.67 9.01 -6.21
N ALA A 17 2.02 8.07 -5.31
CA ALA A 17 1.57 8.13 -3.92
C ALA A 17 2.16 9.34 -3.18
N LEU A 18 3.44 9.63 -3.35
CA LEU A 18 4.10 10.81 -2.78
C LEU A 18 3.49 12.11 -3.32
N ASP A 19 3.23 12.18 -4.62
CA ASP A 19 2.60 13.36 -5.23
C ASP A 19 1.17 13.58 -4.68
N CYS A 20 0.41 12.51 -4.48
CA CYS A 20 -0.92 12.59 -3.85
C CYS A 20 -0.85 13.07 -2.39
N ALA A 21 0.08 12.53 -1.60
CA ALA A 21 0.27 12.94 -0.20
C ALA A 21 0.67 14.41 -0.10
N ARG A 22 1.57 14.87 -0.98
CA ARG A 22 1.99 16.27 -1.05
C ARG A 22 0.82 17.21 -1.32
N HIS A 23 -0.01 16.90 -2.29
CA HIS A 23 -1.18 17.72 -2.61
C HIS A 23 -2.25 17.72 -1.50
N ALA A 24 -2.32 16.63 -0.75
CA ALA A 24 -3.25 16.48 0.37
C ALA A 24 -2.69 17.01 1.70
N HIS A 25 -1.43 17.46 1.74
CA HIS A 25 -0.71 17.88 2.96
C HIS A 25 -0.69 16.80 4.04
N ILE A 26 -0.55 15.53 3.63
CA ILE A 26 -0.49 14.36 4.51
C ILE A 26 0.94 13.87 4.63
N PRO A 27 1.43 13.60 5.87
CA PRO A 27 2.73 12.97 6.04
C PRO A 27 2.76 11.58 5.42
N CYS A 28 3.92 11.21 4.89
CA CYS A 28 4.13 9.95 4.21
C CYS A 28 5.30 9.18 4.82
N VAL A 29 5.11 7.88 5.05
CA VAL A 29 6.14 6.96 5.53
C VAL A 29 6.35 5.86 4.50
N ILE A 30 7.58 5.74 3.99
CA ILE A 30 7.97 4.67 3.08
C ILE A 30 8.65 3.59 3.89
N VAL A 31 8.12 2.38 3.85
CA VAL A 31 8.65 1.23 4.57
C VAL A 31 9.13 0.18 3.58
N GLY A 32 10.34 -0.31 3.76
CA GLY A 32 10.91 -1.35 2.92
C GLY A 32 12.09 -2.05 3.58
N ASP A 33 12.56 -3.12 2.96
CA ASP A 33 13.72 -3.83 3.47
C ASP A 33 15.03 -3.06 3.22
N SER A 34 16.09 -3.42 3.95
CA SER A 34 17.40 -2.78 3.86
C SER A 34 18.10 -2.96 2.50
N GLY A 35 17.59 -3.85 1.63
CA GLY A 35 18.05 -4.03 0.25
C GLY A 35 17.51 -2.97 -0.70
N HIS A 36 16.48 -2.24 -0.31
CA HIS A 36 15.89 -1.18 -1.11
C HIS A 36 16.48 0.18 -0.75
N ASN A 37 16.90 0.93 -1.77
CA ASN A 37 17.33 2.32 -1.57
C ASN A 37 16.09 3.23 -1.43
N LEU A 38 15.54 3.28 -0.21
CA LEU A 38 14.36 4.11 0.08
C LEU A 38 14.67 5.61 -0.02
N LEU A 39 15.92 6.00 0.23
CA LEU A 39 16.36 7.40 0.17
C LEU A 39 16.26 8.01 -1.23
N LYS A 40 16.23 7.19 -2.29
CA LYS A 40 15.98 7.68 -3.65
C LYS A 40 14.63 8.38 -3.82
N HIS A 41 13.68 8.08 -2.96
CA HIS A 41 12.34 8.67 -2.95
C HIS A 41 12.27 9.94 -2.11
N VAL A 42 13.23 10.12 -1.20
CA VAL A 42 13.41 11.35 -0.43
C VAL A 42 14.29 12.27 -1.27
N ARG A 43 13.68 13.21 -1.96
CA ARG A 43 14.43 14.15 -2.81
C ARG A 43 15.28 15.09 -1.97
N THR A 44 16.44 15.48 -2.52
CA THR A 44 17.24 16.61 -2.01
C THR A 44 16.35 17.86 -1.98
N GLY A 45 16.04 18.37 -0.79
CA GLY A 45 15.09 19.47 -0.62
C GLY A 45 13.65 19.03 -0.34
N ASP A 46 13.36 17.75 -0.40
CA ASP A 46 12.19 17.18 0.26
C ASP A 46 12.53 17.14 1.75
N PRO A 47 11.92 17.95 2.53
CA PRO A 47 12.38 18.09 3.89
C PRO A 47 12.02 16.87 4.69
N THR A 48 13.00 16.32 5.34
CA THR A 48 12.83 15.78 6.68
C THR A 48 12.26 16.86 7.62
N GLU A 49 12.16 18.10 7.16
CA GLU A 49 11.50 19.21 7.84
C GLU A 49 10.13 19.45 7.20
N PRO A 50 9.08 19.56 8.00
CA PRO A 50 7.74 19.85 7.50
C PRO A 50 7.73 21.21 6.78
N ARG A 51 7.46 21.19 5.49
CA ARG A 51 7.04 22.37 4.74
C ARG A 51 5.59 22.16 4.35
N ASP A 52 4.75 23.10 4.69
CA ASP A 52 3.32 23.06 4.38
C ASP A 52 2.62 21.79 4.90
N ASP A 53 2.96 21.36 6.13
CA ASP A 53 2.42 20.15 6.79
C ASP A 53 2.66 18.82 6.05
N PHE A 54 3.53 18.84 5.04
CA PHE A 54 3.93 17.63 4.31
C PHE A 54 5.38 17.25 4.61
N TRP A 55 5.58 15.99 4.96
CA TRP A 55 6.92 15.42 5.11
C TRP A 55 6.96 13.95 4.66
N VAL A 56 8.14 13.49 4.25
CA VAL A 56 8.42 12.11 3.91
C VAL A 56 9.45 11.56 4.88
N SER A 57 9.15 10.42 5.49
CA SER A 57 10.10 9.65 6.28
C SER A 57 10.24 8.23 5.73
N THR A 58 11.33 7.56 6.11
CA THR A 58 11.58 6.18 5.68
C THR A 58 11.85 5.29 6.88
N ILE A 59 11.32 4.07 6.85
CA ILE A 59 11.62 3.02 7.80
C ILE A 59 12.25 1.87 7.04
N SER A 60 13.54 1.61 7.34
CA SER A 60 14.26 0.46 6.78
C SER A 60 14.22 -0.69 7.77
N VAL A 61 13.73 -1.82 7.34
CA VAL A 61 13.68 -3.05 8.16
C VAL A 61 14.72 -4.05 7.68
N ARG A 62 15.14 -4.97 8.55
CA ARG A 62 16.06 -6.04 8.17
C ARG A 62 15.39 -6.94 7.14
N GLN A 63 16.20 -7.49 6.23
CA GLN A 63 15.72 -8.51 5.29
C GLN A 63 15.10 -9.67 6.06
N GLY A 64 13.85 -9.95 5.74
CA GLY A 64 13.07 -11.02 6.32
C GLY A 64 11.65 -10.95 5.81
N GLN A 65 11.06 -12.12 5.61
CA GLN A 65 9.67 -12.20 5.21
C GLN A 65 8.80 -11.50 6.27
N ASP A 66 7.89 -10.64 5.86
CA ASP A 66 6.91 -9.92 6.70
C ASP A 66 7.47 -8.82 7.64
N SER A 67 8.77 -8.48 7.56
CA SER A 67 9.36 -7.46 8.44
C SER A 67 8.80 -6.06 8.18
N ALA A 68 8.61 -5.68 6.90
CA ALA A 68 8.02 -4.40 6.52
C ALA A 68 6.55 -4.33 6.89
N ASP A 69 5.79 -5.40 6.64
CA ASP A 69 4.37 -5.51 7.00
C ASP A 69 4.16 -5.32 8.50
N PHE A 70 4.96 -6.00 9.31
CA PHE A 70 4.89 -5.90 10.76
C PHE A 70 5.23 -4.49 11.25
N ALA A 71 6.28 -3.86 10.69
CA ALA A 71 6.65 -2.49 11.03
C ALA A 71 5.52 -1.51 10.71
N ILE A 72 4.88 -1.63 9.55
CA ILE A 72 3.72 -0.82 9.17
C ILE A 72 2.59 -1.02 10.18
N VAL A 73 2.20 -2.27 10.43
CA VAL A 73 1.06 -2.58 11.32
C VAL A 73 1.25 -2.03 12.72
N CYS A 74 2.48 -2.06 13.26
CA CYS A 74 2.77 -1.52 14.59
C CYS A 74 2.55 -0.01 14.68
N GLU A 75 2.84 0.73 13.61
CA GLU A 75 2.72 2.19 13.57
C GLU A 75 1.31 2.69 13.24
N LEU A 76 0.49 1.86 12.57
CA LEU A 76 -0.83 2.25 12.09
C LEU A 76 -1.79 2.69 13.20
N LYS A 77 -2.49 3.78 12.91
CA LYS A 77 -3.60 4.32 13.70
C LYS A 77 -4.88 4.32 12.89
N PRO A 78 -6.05 4.35 13.56
CA PRO A 78 -7.32 4.56 12.86
C PRO A 78 -7.30 5.83 12.01
N GLY A 79 -7.78 5.72 10.77
CA GLY A 79 -7.75 6.81 9.80
C GLY A 79 -6.51 6.89 8.92
N ASP A 80 -5.42 6.17 9.24
CA ASP A 80 -4.26 6.08 8.34
C ASP A 80 -4.60 5.36 7.03
N VAL A 81 -3.75 5.52 6.03
CA VAL A 81 -3.90 4.90 4.70
C VAL A 81 -2.65 4.09 4.37
N VAL A 82 -2.82 2.89 3.86
CA VAL A 82 -1.72 2.00 3.43
C VAL A 82 -1.82 1.71 1.95
N VAL A 83 -0.72 1.90 1.23
CA VAL A 83 -0.55 1.44 -0.17
C VAL A 83 0.21 0.13 -0.15
N THR A 84 -0.43 -0.95 -0.54
CA THR A 84 0.19 -2.29 -0.59
C THR A 84 -0.46 -3.20 -1.63
N GLN A 85 0.32 -4.14 -2.15
CA GLN A 85 -0.18 -5.27 -2.94
C GLN A 85 -0.45 -6.51 -2.07
N ASP A 86 0.01 -6.51 -0.82
CA ASP A 86 -0.17 -7.63 0.09
C ASP A 86 -1.55 -7.58 0.77
N MET A 87 -2.39 -8.57 0.43
CA MET A 87 -3.74 -8.67 1.02
C MET A 87 -3.71 -8.96 2.52
N GLY A 88 -2.65 -9.62 3.02
CA GLY A 88 -2.47 -9.86 4.44
C GLY A 88 -2.24 -8.55 5.20
N LEU A 89 -1.33 -7.71 4.70
CA LEU A 89 -1.10 -6.38 5.24
C LEU A 89 -2.36 -5.50 5.14
N ALA A 90 -3.05 -5.52 4.00
CA ALA A 90 -4.29 -4.78 3.83
C ALA A 90 -5.38 -5.21 4.84
N ALA A 91 -5.52 -6.52 5.08
CA ALA A 91 -6.46 -7.04 6.08
C ALA A 91 -6.09 -6.59 7.51
N MET A 92 -4.82 -6.61 7.86
CA MET A 92 -4.34 -6.12 9.17
C MET A 92 -4.55 -4.61 9.32
N ALA A 93 -4.32 -3.83 8.26
CA ALA A 93 -4.57 -2.39 8.26
C ALA A 93 -6.05 -2.07 8.51
N LEU A 94 -6.96 -2.75 7.82
CA LEU A 94 -8.40 -2.62 8.04
C LEU A 94 -8.80 -3.02 9.47
N GLY A 95 -8.19 -4.07 10.03
CA GLY A 95 -8.40 -4.48 11.41
C GLY A 95 -7.97 -3.44 12.44
N ARG A 96 -7.04 -2.56 12.10
CA ARG A 96 -6.57 -1.41 12.92
C ARG A 96 -7.40 -0.15 12.71
N GLY A 97 -8.42 -0.18 11.86
CA GLY A 97 -9.22 0.99 11.51
C GLY A 97 -8.56 1.92 10.48
N ALA A 98 -7.47 1.48 9.87
CA ALA A 98 -6.85 2.16 8.74
C ALA A 98 -7.55 1.79 7.42
N ARG A 99 -7.25 2.53 6.35
CA ARG A 99 -7.70 2.24 4.99
C ARG A 99 -6.56 1.59 4.20
N ALA A 100 -6.90 0.82 3.20
CA ALA A 100 -5.90 0.18 2.35
C ALA A 100 -6.26 0.29 0.87
N ILE A 101 -5.26 0.53 0.02
CA ILE A 101 -5.39 0.66 -1.43
C ILE A 101 -4.28 -0.12 -2.12
N GLY A 102 -4.66 -0.86 -3.15
CA GLY A 102 -3.73 -1.56 -4.03
C GLY A 102 -3.12 -0.64 -5.08
N VAL A 103 -2.03 -1.09 -5.68
CA VAL A 103 -1.24 -0.29 -6.64
C VAL A 103 -1.95 0.00 -7.97
N ARG A 104 -3.07 -0.65 -8.23
CA ARG A 104 -3.93 -0.40 -9.41
C ARG A 104 -5.16 0.44 -9.08
N GLY A 105 -5.28 0.94 -7.85
CA GLY A 105 -6.37 1.79 -7.41
C GLY A 105 -7.56 1.06 -6.77
N GLU A 106 -7.46 -0.25 -6.54
CA GLU A 106 -8.48 -0.97 -5.78
C GLU A 106 -8.42 -0.59 -4.30
N VAL A 107 -9.47 0.03 -3.80
CA VAL A 107 -9.64 0.31 -2.39
C VAL A 107 -10.21 -0.94 -1.72
N TYR A 108 -9.48 -1.48 -0.76
CA TYR A 108 -9.91 -2.66 -0.04
C TYR A 108 -10.90 -2.29 1.05
N ASP A 109 -11.95 -3.07 1.14
CA ASP A 109 -12.83 -3.12 2.29
C ASP A 109 -12.83 -4.52 2.92
N LYS A 110 -13.41 -4.68 4.08
CA LYS A 110 -13.42 -5.95 4.79
C LYS A 110 -14.09 -7.07 3.99
N ARG A 111 -15.16 -6.77 3.27
CA ARG A 111 -15.88 -7.76 2.44
C ARG A 111 -15.03 -8.20 1.25
N THR A 112 -14.43 -7.24 0.56
CA THR A 112 -13.58 -7.51 -0.60
C THR A 112 -12.37 -8.34 -0.20
N ILE A 113 -11.73 -8.02 0.93
CA ILE A 113 -10.58 -8.77 1.44
C ILE A 113 -10.97 -10.21 1.81
N ASP A 114 -12.06 -10.41 2.50
CA ASP A 114 -12.52 -11.75 2.87
C ASP A 114 -12.78 -12.60 1.62
N ALA A 115 -13.43 -12.04 0.60
CA ALA A 115 -13.67 -12.71 -0.68
C ALA A 115 -12.35 -13.06 -1.41
N LEU A 116 -11.40 -12.13 -1.47
CA LEU A 116 -10.10 -12.35 -2.12
C LEU A 116 -9.25 -13.39 -1.37
N LEU A 117 -9.29 -13.40 -0.06
CA LEU A 117 -8.61 -14.41 0.76
C LEU A 117 -9.20 -15.81 0.54
N LEU A 118 -10.52 -15.92 0.40
CA LEU A 118 -11.19 -17.20 0.07
C LEU A 118 -10.77 -17.70 -1.32
N VAL A 119 -10.73 -16.84 -2.33
CA VAL A 119 -10.27 -17.19 -3.69
C VAL A 119 -8.83 -17.66 -3.65
N ARG A 120 -7.93 -16.94 -2.97
CA ARG A 120 -6.53 -17.30 -2.83
C ARG A 120 -6.34 -18.65 -2.13
N HIS A 121 -7.16 -18.91 -1.10
CA HIS A 121 -7.14 -20.19 -0.40
C HIS A 121 -7.57 -21.34 -1.33
N ALA A 122 -8.66 -21.17 -2.07
CA ALA A 122 -9.14 -22.15 -3.03
C ALA A 122 -8.13 -22.43 -4.16
N GLU A 123 -7.46 -21.41 -4.68
CA GLU A 123 -6.39 -21.56 -5.67
C GLU A 123 -5.17 -22.33 -5.11
N LYS A 124 -4.80 -22.06 -3.85
CA LYS A 124 -3.70 -22.78 -3.18
C LYS A 124 -4.03 -24.25 -3.01
N GLU A 125 -5.26 -24.57 -2.61
CA GLU A 125 -5.75 -25.94 -2.48
C GLU A 125 -5.80 -26.65 -3.84
N ALA A 126 -6.27 -25.96 -4.90
CA ALA A 126 -6.31 -26.50 -6.26
C ALA A 126 -4.91 -26.83 -6.78
N ARG A 127 -3.89 -26.01 -6.47
CA ARG A 127 -2.49 -26.28 -6.86
C ARG A 127 -1.88 -27.49 -6.14
N ARG A 128 -2.36 -27.83 -4.94
CA ARG A 128 -1.92 -29.00 -4.20
C ARG A 128 -2.47 -30.31 -4.77
N ASN A 129 -3.50 -30.25 -5.63
CA ASN A 129 -4.12 -31.44 -6.22
C ASN A 129 -3.62 -31.66 -7.65
N PRO A 130 -2.71 -32.65 -7.91
CA PRO A 130 -2.08 -32.87 -9.22
C PRO A 130 -3.06 -33.24 -10.33
N ARG A 131 -4.27 -33.69 -10.00
CA ARG A 131 -5.31 -34.16 -10.94
C ARG A 131 -6.17 -33.03 -11.53
N ARG A 132 -6.05 -31.79 -11.04
CA ARG A 132 -6.76 -30.61 -11.56
C ARG A 132 -5.80 -29.60 -12.18
N ARG A 133 -4.95 -30.05 -13.12
CA ARG A 133 -4.16 -29.15 -13.96
C ARG A 133 -5.02 -28.58 -15.08
N THR A 134 -5.91 -27.69 -14.76
CA THR A 134 -6.28 -26.62 -15.69
C THR A 134 -5.70 -25.32 -15.12
N SER A 135 -4.42 -25.10 -15.42
CA SER A 135 -3.81 -23.79 -15.17
C SER A 135 -4.54 -22.76 -16.02
N PRO A 136 -5.13 -21.72 -15.46
CA PRO A 136 -5.34 -20.52 -16.24
C PRO A 136 -3.95 -20.06 -16.69
N LYS A 137 -3.66 -20.15 -17.97
CA LYS A 137 -2.49 -19.52 -18.57
C LYS A 137 -2.69 -18.02 -18.44
N GLY A 138 -1.95 -17.40 -17.52
CA GLY A 138 -1.94 -15.96 -17.39
C GLY A 138 -1.50 -15.56 -15.98
N GLY A 139 -0.28 -15.08 -15.85
CA GLY A 139 0.13 -14.29 -14.69
C GLY A 139 -0.69 -13.00 -14.60
N PRO A 140 -0.53 -12.20 -13.53
CA PRO A 140 -1.21 -10.93 -13.42
C PRO A 140 -0.94 -10.08 -14.67
N ARG A 141 -1.96 -9.38 -15.14
CA ARG A 141 -1.89 -8.43 -16.25
C ARG A 141 -0.74 -7.43 -16.05
N ALA A 142 0.00 -7.12 -17.11
CA ALA A 142 1.07 -6.14 -17.08
C ALA A 142 0.58 -4.80 -16.50
N PHE A 143 1.43 -4.15 -15.70
CA PHE A 143 1.15 -2.84 -15.13
C PHE A 143 1.27 -1.74 -16.19
N THR A 144 0.29 -0.87 -16.31
CA THR A 144 0.20 0.15 -17.36
C THR A 144 0.18 1.57 -16.81
N ASN A 145 0.36 2.57 -17.70
CA ASN A 145 0.21 3.98 -17.34
C ASN A 145 -1.24 4.33 -16.97
N GLU A 146 -2.21 3.59 -17.49
CA GLU A 146 -3.61 3.73 -17.10
C GLU A 146 -3.82 3.28 -15.66
N ASP A 147 -3.19 2.18 -15.25
CA ASP A 147 -3.20 1.73 -13.85
C ASP A 147 -2.63 2.80 -12.92
N ARG A 148 -1.54 3.49 -13.32
CA ARG A 148 -0.96 4.60 -12.54
C ARG A 148 -1.93 5.75 -12.36
N ARG A 149 -2.59 6.16 -13.44
CA ARG A 149 -3.58 7.24 -13.41
C ARG A 149 -4.80 6.89 -12.56
N HIS A 150 -5.29 5.67 -12.73
CA HIS A 150 -6.40 5.16 -11.93
C HIS A 150 -6.03 5.12 -10.43
N PHE A 151 -4.85 4.59 -10.10
CA PHE A 151 -4.34 4.60 -8.74
C PHE A 151 -4.29 6.01 -8.15
N ALA A 152 -3.69 6.97 -8.86
CA ALA A 152 -3.56 8.34 -8.39
C ALA A 152 -4.92 9.00 -8.15
N THR A 153 -5.90 8.77 -9.03
CA THR A 153 -7.27 9.28 -8.87
C THR A 153 -7.93 8.69 -7.63
N ARG A 154 -7.89 7.37 -7.48
CA ARG A 154 -8.50 6.68 -6.34
C ARG A 154 -7.83 7.00 -5.01
N LEU A 155 -6.50 7.17 -5.01
CA LEU A 155 -5.79 7.57 -3.80
C LEU A 155 -6.18 8.99 -3.37
N ARG A 156 -6.27 9.95 -4.30
CA ARG A 156 -6.72 11.32 -3.98
C ARG A 156 -8.11 11.33 -3.34
N GLU A 157 -9.05 10.58 -3.92
CA GLU A 157 -10.40 10.45 -3.38
C GLU A 157 -10.36 9.89 -1.94
N LEU A 158 -9.61 8.80 -1.75
CA LEU A 158 -9.47 8.16 -0.46
C LEU A 158 -8.84 9.09 0.60
N LEU A 159 -7.81 9.85 0.24
CA LEU A 159 -7.16 10.80 1.13
C LEU A 159 -8.13 11.93 1.53
N GLN A 160 -8.95 12.41 0.60
CA GLN A 160 -9.99 13.41 0.91
C GLN A 160 -11.04 12.87 1.86
N GLU A 161 -11.47 11.61 1.67
CA GLU A 161 -12.42 10.95 2.57
C GLU A 161 -11.87 10.88 4.01
N VAL A 162 -10.63 10.44 4.19
CA VAL A 162 -10.04 10.30 5.53
C VAL A 162 -9.78 11.63 6.20
N ILE A 163 -9.37 12.67 5.47
CA ILE A 163 -9.21 14.03 5.99
C ILE A 163 -10.56 14.56 6.47
N SER A 164 -11.61 14.38 5.67
CA SER A 164 -12.95 14.87 6.02
C SER A 164 -13.55 14.14 7.22
N ALA A 165 -13.14 12.90 7.46
CA ALA A 165 -13.59 12.12 8.61
C ALA A 165 -12.82 12.45 9.90
N ASP A 166 -11.61 13.00 9.79
CA ASP A 166 -10.75 13.38 10.93
C ASP A 166 -11.09 14.80 11.48
N GLY A 167 -11.79 15.61 10.69
CA GLY A 167 -12.23 16.97 11.05
C GLY A 167 -13.61 17.02 11.64
#